data_bb8f3d97aaed96c0ae9c22bf7e5e40d1
#
_entry.id   bb8f3d97aaed96c0ae9c22bf7e5e40d1
#
_cell.length_a   1.000
_cell.length_b   1.000
_cell.length_c   1.000
_cell.angle_alpha   90.00
_cell.angle_beta   90.00
_cell.angle_gamma   90.00
#
_symmetry.space_group_name_H-M   'P 1'
#
loop_
_entity.id
_entity.type
_entity.pdbx_description
1 polymer ?
#
loop_
_entity_poly.entity_id
_entity_poly.type
_entity_poly.pdbx_seq_one_letter_code
_entity_poly.pdbx_strand_id
1 'polypeptide(L)'
;ILMRTNLLVCLIIIVGFLLTAVLSYRANYSASLQNIEEVSSLTSEGIYYQMATTFTKPVNVSLTMANDSLLREYLSGEGEHLDDPSYIGTLSKYLGAYQRKYDYDAVFLISTRTGRYYNFNGLDRVLDPGDPENVWYYELLQSPEDYAMNVDNDEVEGAENRITVFVNCKIHDESGE
;
A
#
# COMPACT_ATOMS: atom_id res chain seq x y z
N ILE A 1 -6.67 51.93 -61.15
CA ILE A 1 -7.63 50.82 -60.94
C ILE A 1 -6.91 49.60 -60.55
N LEU A 2 -5.85 49.11 -61.24
CA LEU A 2 -5.11 47.88 -60.98
C LEU A 2 -4.52 47.78 -59.54
N MET A 3 -3.96 48.88 -59.03
CA MET A 3 -3.36 48.91 -57.66
C MET A 3 -4.39 48.77 -56.56
N ARG A 4 -5.62 49.32 -56.70
CA ARG A 4 -6.72 49.16 -55.74
C ARG A 4 -7.23 47.70 -55.71
N THR A 5 -7.34 47.08 -56.90
CA THR A 5 -7.75 45.67 -57.00
C THR A 5 -6.76 44.73 -56.39
N ASN A 6 -5.44 44.89 -56.61
CA ASN A 6 -4.40 44.07 -55.97
C ASN A 6 -4.35 44.22 -54.44
N LEU A 7 -4.57 45.47 -53.93
CA LEU A 7 -4.63 45.73 -52.51
C LEU A 7 -5.80 45.01 -51.86
N LEU A 8 -6.98 45.02 -52.54
CA LEU A 8 -8.18 44.35 -52.04
C LEU A 8 -8.06 42.85 -52.05
N VAL A 9 -7.42 42.25 -53.06
CA VAL A 9 -7.10 40.82 -53.13
C VAL A 9 -6.13 40.43 -52.03
N CYS A 10 -5.07 41.19 -51.79
CA CYS A 10 -4.11 40.91 -50.70
C CYS A 10 -4.81 41.00 -49.34
N LEU A 11 -5.70 41.94 -49.12
CA LEU A 11 -6.44 42.07 -47.87
C LEU A 11 -7.35 40.85 -47.62
N ILE A 12 -8.06 40.37 -48.65
CA ILE A 12 -8.91 39.17 -48.55
C ILE A 12 -8.07 37.94 -48.19
N ILE A 13 -6.92 37.77 -48.83
CA ILE A 13 -6.00 36.66 -48.55
C ILE A 13 -5.50 36.69 -47.10
N ILE A 14 -5.07 37.88 -46.64
CA ILE A 14 -4.60 38.05 -45.25
C ILE A 14 -5.70 37.71 -44.24
N VAL A 15 -6.93 38.24 -44.48
CA VAL A 15 -8.07 37.92 -43.59
C VAL A 15 -8.39 36.41 -43.61
N GLY A 16 -8.36 35.79 -44.80
CA GLY A 16 -8.55 34.33 -44.90
C GLY A 16 -7.53 33.55 -44.12
N PHE A 17 -6.24 33.90 -44.23
CA PHE A 17 -5.18 33.26 -43.43
C PHE A 17 -5.33 33.48 -41.95
N LEU A 18 -5.68 34.68 -41.50
CA LEU A 18 -5.92 34.98 -40.08
C LEU A 18 -7.09 34.16 -39.52
N LEU A 19 -8.20 34.09 -40.25
CA LEU A 19 -9.36 33.27 -39.86
C LEU A 19 -8.98 31.78 -39.74
N THR A 20 -8.28 31.26 -40.75
CA THR A 20 -7.85 29.86 -40.73
C THR A 20 -6.89 29.58 -39.58
N ALA A 21 -5.95 30.49 -39.31
CA ALA A 21 -5.02 30.37 -38.21
C ALA A 21 -5.71 30.34 -36.83
N VAL A 22 -6.69 31.23 -36.62
CA VAL A 22 -7.47 31.29 -35.38
C VAL A 22 -8.32 30.03 -35.18
N LEU A 23 -8.99 29.58 -36.25
CA LEU A 23 -9.81 28.36 -36.17
C LEU A 23 -8.95 27.12 -35.92
N SER A 24 -7.81 26.99 -36.61
CA SER A 24 -6.87 25.92 -36.42
C SER A 24 -6.27 25.92 -35.02
N TYR A 25 -5.88 27.08 -34.51
CA TYR A 25 -5.39 27.22 -33.13
C TYR A 25 -6.43 26.76 -32.10
N ARG A 26 -7.68 27.23 -32.22
CA ARG A 26 -8.76 26.84 -31.32
C ARG A 26 -9.05 25.33 -31.36
N ALA A 27 -9.10 24.74 -32.54
CA ALA A 27 -9.32 23.31 -32.72
C ALA A 27 -8.20 22.48 -32.10
N ASN A 28 -6.94 22.85 -32.39
CA ASN A 28 -5.78 22.17 -31.82
C ASN A 28 -5.69 22.33 -30.32
N TYR A 29 -5.98 23.54 -29.80
CA TYR A 29 -5.98 23.77 -28.35
C TYR A 29 -7.04 22.93 -27.61
N SER A 30 -8.28 22.91 -28.15
CA SER A 30 -9.35 22.11 -27.59
C SER A 30 -9.04 20.60 -27.63
N ALA A 31 -8.52 20.11 -28.76
CA ALA A 31 -8.11 18.72 -28.91
C ALA A 31 -6.96 18.38 -27.96
N SER A 32 -5.99 19.29 -27.78
CA SER A 32 -4.88 19.09 -26.85
C SER A 32 -5.36 19.01 -25.39
N LEU A 33 -6.29 19.86 -24.98
CA LEU A 33 -6.87 19.80 -23.63
C LEU A 33 -7.63 18.49 -23.40
N GLN A 34 -8.46 18.06 -24.35
CA GLN A 34 -9.16 16.78 -24.24
C GLN A 34 -8.20 15.60 -24.13
N ASN A 35 -7.14 15.59 -24.92
CA ASN A 35 -6.11 14.54 -24.83
C ASN A 35 -5.41 14.54 -23.46
N ILE A 36 -5.12 15.72 -22.90
CA ILE A 36 -4.50 15.82 -21.56
C ILE A 36 -5.44 15.31 -20.49
N GLU A 37 -6.72 15.68 -20.54
CA GLU A 37 -7.73 15.18 -19.59
C GLU A 37 -7.89 13.67 -19.68
N GLU A 38 -7.99 13.11 -20.90
CA GLU A 38 -8.11 11.66 -21.12
C GLU A 38 -6.88 10.91 -20.63
N VAL A 39 -5.67 11.36 -21.00
CA VAL A 39 -4.41 10.75 -20.53
C VAL A 39 -4.27 10.84 -19.01
N SER A 40 -4.61 11.97 -18.40
CA SER A 40 -4.58 12.14 -16.94
C SER A 40 -5.55 11.19 -16.24
N SER A 41 -6.77 11.06 -16.78
CA SER A 41 -7.79 10.15 -16.23
C SER A 41 -7.34 8.70 -16.32
N LEU A 42 -6.89 8.25 -17.50
CA LEU A 42 -6.38 6.89 -17.71
C LEU A 42 -5.15 6.59 -16.83
N THR A 43 -4.25 7.55 -16.69
CA THR A 43 -3.06 7.39 -15.83
C THR A 43 -3.46 7.27 -14.37
N SER A 44 -4.38 8.13 -13.89
CA SER A 44 -4.87 8.08 -12.51
C SER A 44 -5.59 6.77 -12.21
N GLU A 45 -6.43 6.31 -13.11
CA GLU A 45 -7.12 5.01 -13.00
C GLU A 45 -6.13 3.85 -12.99
N GLY A 46 -5.13 3.88 -13.88
CA GLY A 46 -4.06 2.89 -13.93
C GLY A 46 -3.26 2.82 -12.62
N ILE A 47 -2.88 3.97 -12.06
CA ILE A 47 -2.20 4.04 -10.76
C ILE A 47 -3.09 3.48 -9.65
N TYR A 48 -4.36 3.85 -9.62
CA TYR A 48 -5.31 3.33 -8.64
C TYR A 48 -5.41 1.80 -8.68
N TYR A 49 -5.59 1.22 -9.86
CA TYR A 49 -5.64 -0.25 -10.02
C TYR A 49 -4.33 -0.92 -9.64
N GLN A 50 -3.19 -0.33 -10.01
CA GLN A 50 -1.89 -0.87 -9.63
C GLN A 50 -1.70 -0.86 -8.11
N MET A 51 -2.03 0.23 -7.43
CA MET A 51 -1.98 0.33 -5.97
C MET A 51 -2.94 -0.68 -5.33
N ALA A 52 -4.20 -0.71 -5.75
CA ALA A 52 -5.19 -1.65 -5.22
C ALA A 52 -4.71 -3.11 -5.37
N THR A 53 -4.18 -3.49 -6.53
CA THR A 53 -3.65 -4.85 -6.77
C THR A 53 -2.43 -5.15 -5.90
N THR A 54 -1.53 -4.18 -5.74
CA THR A 54 -0.31 -4.33 -4.93
C THR A 54 -0.64 -4.61 -3.46
N PHE A 55 -1.64 -3.93 -2.90
CA PHE A 55 -2.01 -4.09 -1.49
C PHE A 55 -3.01 -5.21 -1.23
N THR A 56 -3.83 -5.58 -2.20
CA THR A 56 -4.84 -6.64 -2.03
C THR A 56 -4.21 -7.97 -1.64
N LYS A 57 -3.08 -8.34 -2.24
CA LYS A 57 -2.42 -9.62 -1.95
C LYS A 57 -1.88 -9.68 -0.50
N PRO A 58 -1.08 -8.73 0.00
CA PRO A 58 -0.65 -8.69 1.40
C PRO A 58 -1.81 -8.68 2.38
N VAL A 59 -2.85 -7.88 2.13
CA VAL A 59 -4.05 -7.83 2.99
C VAL A 59 -4.72 -9.20 3.08
N ASN A 60 -4.98 -9.85 1.94
CA ASN A 60 -5.61 -11.17 1.92
C ASN A 60 -4.75 -12.25 2.60
N VAL A 61 -3.43 -12.20 2.43
CA VAL A 61 -2.51 -13.12 3.11
C VAL A 61 -2.56 -12.90 4.62
N SER A 62 -2.48 -11.66 5.09
CA SER A 62 -2.52 -11.34 6.52
C SER A 62 -3.86 -11.72 7.15
N LEU A 63 -4.99 -11.45 6.47
CA LEU A 63 -6.32 -11.88 6.93
C LEU A 63 -6.46 -13.41 6.95
N THR A 64 -5.86 -14.11 5.99
CA THR A 64 -5.84 -15.58 5.98
C THR A 64 -5.04 -16.12 7.16
N MET A 65 -3.87 -15.54 7.45
CA MET A 65 -3.07 -15.91 8.63
C MET A 65 -3.82 -15.61 9.93
N ALA A 66 -4.49 -14.45 10.02
CA ALA A 66 -5.28 -14.07 11.19
C ALA A 66 -6.45 -15.03 11.48
N ASN A 67 -6.97 -15.70 10.45
CA ASN A 67 -8.03 -16.69 10.55
C ASN A 67 -7.54 -18.14 10.57
N ASP A 68 -6.23 -18.39 10.64
CA ASP A 68 -5.67 -19.73 10.70
C ASP A 68 -5.91 -20.36 12.09
N SER A 69 -6.66 -21.46 12.13
CA SER A 69 -6.98 -22.16 13.37
C SER A 69 -5.76 -22.72 14.10
N LEU A 70 -4.74 -23.14 13.36
CA LEU A 70 -3.49 -23.64 13.96
C LEU A 70 -2.72 -22.51 14.64
N LEU A 71 -2.74 -21.31 14.06
CA LEU A 71 -2.12 -20.14 14.68
C LEU A 71 -2.86 -19.72 15.95
N ARG A 72 -4.20 -19.78 15.95
CA ARG A 72 -5.01 -19.50 17.14
C ARG A 72 -4.77 -20.53 18.25
N GLU A 73 -4.71 -21.82 17.90
CA GLU A 73 -4.38 -22.90 18.85
C GLU A 73 -2.98 -22.69 19.44
N TYR A 74 -2.00 -22.33 18.60
CA TYR A 74 -0.66 -21.98 19.05
C TYR A 74 -0.69 -20.84 20.07
N LEU A 75 -1.36 -19.73 19.75
CA LEU A 75 -1.44 -18.58 20.65
C LEU A 75 -2.14 -18.88 21.97
N SER A 76 -3.13 -19.76 21.98
CA SER A 76 -3.83 -20.15 23.21
C SER A 76 -2.92 -20.93 24.18
N GLY A 77 -1.98 -21.70 23.66
CA GLY A 77 -0.97 -22.45 24.43
C GLY A 77 0.28 -21.66 24.82
N GLU A 78 0.48 -20.46 24.28
CA GLU A 78 1.71 -19.68 24.44
C GLU A 78 2.11 -19.48 25.90
N GLY A 79 1.15 -19.22 26.80
CA GLY A 79 1.42 -18.92 28.20
C GLY A 79 2.14 -20.04 28.96
N GLU A 80 2.01 -21.29 28.52
CA GLU A 80 2.65 -22.46 29.12
C GLU A 80 4.04 -22.74 28.54
N HIS A 81 4.40 -22.11 27.41
CA HIS A 81 5.59 -22.39 26.63
C HIS A 81 6.46 -21.16 26.36
N LEU A 82 6.40 -20.14 27.23
CA LEU A 82 7.06 -18.85 27.02
C LEU A 82 8.56 -18.95 26.75
N ASP A 83 9.24 -19.88 27.43
CA ASP A 83 10.69 -20.05 27.34
C ASP A 83 11.09 -21.37 26.65
N ASP A 84 10.16 -22.01 25.94
CA ASP A 84 10.44 -23.22 25.16
C ASP A 84 10.95 -22.85 23.75
N PRO A 85 12.26 -23.07 23.47
CA PRO A 85 12.82 -22.73 22.16
C PRO A 85 12.18 -23.52 21.00
N SER A 86 11.67 -24.72 21.26
CA SER A 86 11.00 -25.55 20.24
C SER A 86 9.65 -24.96 19.87
N TYR A 87 8.92 -24.47 20.86
CA TYR A 87 7.64 -23.80 20.66
C TYR A 87 7.82 -22.50 19.88
N ILE A 88 8.74 -21.62 20.31
CA ILE A 88 9.09 -20.39 19.59
C ILE A 88 9.58 -20.70 18.17
N GLY A 89 10.42 -21.72 18.00
CA GLY A 89 10.91 -22.17 16.70
C GLY A 89 9.81 -22.66 15.74
N THR A 90 8.70 -23.16 16.27
CA THR A 90 7.54 -23.56 15.45
C THR A 90 6.87 -22.33 14.83
N LEU A 91 6.65 -21.29 15.62
CA LEU A 91 6.11 -20.01 15.11
C LEU A 91 7.05 -19.36 14.09
N SER A 92 8.36 -19.33 14.39
CA SER A 92 9.36 -18.78 13.46
C SER A 92 9.36 -19.50 12.11
N LYS A 93 9.22 -20.83 12.10
CA LYS A 93 9.09 -21.61 10.86
C LYS A 93 7.82 -21.26 10.10
N TYR A 94 6.70 -21.08 10.81
CA TYR A 94 5.43 -20.68 10.23
C TYR A 94 5.55 -19.30 9.56
N LEU A 95 5.99 -18.29 10.30
CA LEU A 95 6.18 -16.93 9.78
C LEU A 95 7.19 -16.91 8.62
N GLY A 96 8.30 -17.62 8.74
CA GLY A 96 9.31 -17.71 7.70
C GLY A 96 8.84 -18.46 6.44
N ALA A 97 7.87 -19.35 6.55
CA ALA A 97 7.26 -19.99 5.37
C ALA A 97 6.48 -18.97 4.53
N TYR A 98 5.72 -18.09 5.17
CA TYR A 98 5.00 -16.99 4.49
C TYR A 98 5.97 -15.95 3.92
N GLN A 99 6.96 -15.54 4.71
CA GLN A 99 7.98 -14.59 4.29
C GLN A 99 8.65 -15.05 2.98
N ARG A 100 9.14 -16.29 2.93
CA ARG A 100 9.80 -16.83 1.72
C ARG A 100 8.84 -17.04 0.55
N LYS A 101 7.61 -17.52 0.81
CA LYS A 101 6.64 -17.81 -0.26
C LYS A 101 6.20 -16.57 -1.01
N TYR A 102 6.03 -15.47 -0.30
CA TYR A 102 5.49 -14.24 -0.85
C TYR A 102 6.54 -13.16 -1.10
N ASP A 103 7.79 -13.45 -0.74
CA ASP A 103 8.93 -12.53 -0.86
C ASP A 103 8.67 -11.22 -0.09
N TYR A 104 8.19 -11.36 1.17
CA TYR A 104 7.95 -10.21 2.03
C TYR A 104 9.21 -9.85 2.80
N ASP A 105 9.43 -8.54 3.01
CA ASP A 105 10.54 -8.04 3.83
C ASP A 105 10.39 -8.52 5.28
N ALA A 106 9.18 -8.45 5.85
CA ALA A 106 8.89 -8.88 7.20
C ALA A 106 7.57 -9.66 7.28
N VAL A 107 7.52 -10.65 8.17
CA VAL A 107 6.30 -11.30 8.64
C VAL A 107 6.46 -11.49 10.14
N PHE A 108 5.52 -10.95 10.90
CA PHE A 108 5.60 -10.92 12.35
C PHE A 108 4.26 -11.21 13.01
N LEU A 109 4.29 -11.45 14.31
CA LEU A 109 3.15 -11.64 15.16
C LEU A 109 3.40 -11.01 16.53
N ILE A 110 2.39 -10.34 17.07
CA ILE A 110 2.42 -9.81 18.42
C ILE A 110 1.32 -10.48 19.23
N SER A 111 1.70 -11.11 20.33
CA SER A 111 0.74 -11.65 21.29
C SER A 111 0.21 -10.56 22.19
N THR A 112 -1.10 -10.34 22.18
CA THR A 112 -1.77 -9.38 23.09
C THR A 112 -1.70 -9.83 24.54
N ARG A 113 -1.59 -11.15 24.79
CA ARG A 113 -1.54 -11.73 26.12
C ARG A 113 -0.20 -11.48 26.82
N THR A 114 0.90 -11.53 26.06
CA THR A 114 2.27 -11.50 26.61
C THR A 114 3.04 -10.25 26.21
N GLY A 115 2.55 -9.49 25.24
CA GLY A 115 3.27 -8.37 24.62
C GLY A 115 4.46 -8.78 23.78
N ARG A 116 4.67 -10.08 23.54
CA ARG A 116 5.83 -10.58 22.80
C ARG A 116 5.66 -10.35 21.31
N TYR A 117 6.71 -9.80 20.72
CA TYR A 117 6.84 -9.60 19.27
C TYR A 117 7.71 -10.73 18.71
N TYR A 118 7.13 -11.51 17.82
CA TYR A 118 7.80 -12.59 17.11
C TYR A 118 7.94 -12.27 15.63
N ASN A 119 9.08 -12.59 15.05
CA ASN A 119 9.29 -12.57 13.62
C ASN A 119 9.81 -13.93 13.13
N PHE A 120 10.17 -14.01 11.86
CA PHE A 120 10.68 -15.26 11.28
C PHE A 120 12.05 -15.72 11.85
N ASN A 121 12.73 -14.88 12.63
CA ASN A 121 13.97 -15.24 13.35
C ASN A 121 13.72 -15.73 14.77
N GLY A 122 12.52 -15.50 15.32
CA GLY A 122 12.14 -15.90 16.67
C GLY A 122 11.48 -14.81 17.49
N LEU A 123 11.64 -14.87 18.80
CA LEU A 123 11.26 -13.80 19.69
C LEU A 123 12.24 -12.64 19.51
N ASP A 124 11.73 -11.48 19.12
CA ASP A 124 12.50 -10.28 18.89
C ASP A 124 12.54 -9.41 20.16
N ARG A 125 11.37 -9.00 20.62
CA ARG A 125 11.21 -8.11 21.78
C ARG A 125 9.87 -8.30 22.48
N VAL A 126 9.73 -7.68 23.63
CA VAL A 126 8.45 -7.48 24.32
C VAL A 126 8.09 -6.02 24.18
N LEU A 127 6.87 -5.73 23.72
CA LEU A 127 6.41 -4.36 23.49
C LEU A 127 6.25 -3.62 24.83
N ASP A 128 6.77 -2.40 24.89
CA ASP A 128 6.54 -1.46 25.97
C ASP A 128 5.36 -0.54 25.61
N PRO A 129 4.28 -0.51 26.43
CA PRO A 129 3.17 0.42 26.20
C PRO A 129 3.56 1.90 26.25
N GLY A 130 4.69 2.24 26.90
CA GLY A 130 5.21 3.59 26.98
C GLY A 130 6.06 4.03 25.79
N ASP A 131 6.38 3.12 24.88
CA ASP A 131 7.21 3.39 23.71
C ASP A 131 6.39 4.01 22.58
N PRO A 132 6.72 5.23 22.13
CA PRO A 132 6.02 5.88 21.01
C PRO A 132 6.10 5.10 19.69
N GLU A 133 7.10 4.25 19.49
CA GLU A 133 7.24 3.42 18.30
C GLU A 133 6.18 2.32 18.22
N ASN A 134 5.53 1.98 19.33
CA ASN A 134 4.48 0.96 19.41
C ASN A 134 3.04 1.53 19.30
N VAL A 135 2.87 2.83 19.07
CA VAL A 135 1.55 3.50 19.01
C VAL A 135 0.63 2.86 17.99
N TRP A 136 1.13 2.52 16.80
CA TRP A 136 0.37 1.88 15.73
C TRP A 136 -0.32 0.57 16.15
N TYR A 137 0.32 -0.20 17.03
CA TYR A 137 -0.21 -1.45 17.55
C TYR A 137 -1.41 -1.21 18.48
N TYR A 138 -1.27 -0.29 19.43
CA TYR A 138 -2.34 0.04 20.36
C TYR A 138 -3.51 0.75 19.69
N GLU A 139 -3.25 1.59 18.68
CA GLU A 139 -4.29 2.21 17.85
C GLU A 139 -5.10 1.15 17.10
N LEU A 140 -4.44 0.16 16.50
CA LEU A 140 -5.14 -0.93 15.83
C LEU A 140 -6.02 -1.71 16.82
N LEU A 141 -5.52 -2.06 18.00
CA LEU A 141 -6.30 -2.80 19.00
C LEU A 141 -7.57 -2.05 19.43
N GLN A 142 -7.51 -0.72 19.52
CA GLN A 142 -8.64 0.14 19.88
C GLN A 142 -9.58 0.45 18.71
N SER A 143 -9.14 0.26 17.48
CA SER A 143 -9.92 0.48 16.27
C SER A 143 -11.06 -0.53 16.15
N PRO A 144 -12.21 -0.20 15.55
CA PRO A 144 -13.24 -1.17 15.17
C PRO A 144 -12.85 -2.04 13.98
N GLU A 145 -11.79 -1.69 13.26
CA GLU A 145 -11.35 -2.36 12.04
C GLU A 145 -10.54 -3.62 12.36
N ASP A 146 -10.68 -4.65 11.53
CA ASP A 146 -9.93 -5.91 11.67
C ASP A 146 -8.49 -5.80 11.20
N TYR A 147 -8.16 -4.81 10.39
CA TYR A 147 -6.81 -4.55 9.93
C TYR A 147 -6.53 -3.07 9.72
N ALA A 148 -5.26 -2.71 9.75
CA ALA A 148 -4.76 -1.39 9.38
C ALA A 148 -3.48 -1.51 8.55
N MET A 149 -3.16 -0.48 7.80
CA MET A 149 -1.87 -0.34 7.12
C MET A 149 -1.13 0.86 7.67
N ASN A 150 0.15 0.70 7.94
CA ASN A 150 1.05 1.79 8.27
C ASN A 150 2.29 1.75 7.38
N VAL A 151 2.92 2.90 7.25
CA VAL A 151 4.18 3.07 6.52
C VAL A 151 5.25 3.42 7.53
N ASP A 152 6.29 2.61 7.60
CA ASP A 152 7.37 2.79 8.56
C ASP A 152 8.68 2.29 7.98
N ASN A 153 9.77 2.58 8.67
CA ASN A 153 11.06 1.97 8.39
C ASN A 153 11.05 0.52 8.89
N ASP A 154 11.52 -0.40 8.05
CA ASP A 154 11.68 -1.78 8.46
C ASP A 154 12.89 -1.91 9.39
N GLU A 155 12.66 -2.31 10.63
CA GLU A 155 13.69 -2.54 11.65
C GLU A 155 14.32 -3.93 11.59
N VAL A 156 13.83 -4.79 10.69
CA VAL A 156 14.41 -6.13 10.52
C VAL A 156 15.82 -6.02 9.97
N GLU A 157 16.75 -6.75 10.58
CA GLU A 157 18.17 -6.77 10.20
C GLU A 157 18.32 -7.09 8.70
N GLY A 158 18.96 -6.17 7.97
CA GLY A 158 19.14 -6.23 6.51
C GLY A 158 18.16 -5.39 5.69
N ALA A 159 17.14 -4.80 6.30
CA ALA A 159 16.18 -3.92 5.62
C ALA A 159 16.66 -2.46 5.49
N GLU A 160 17.80 -2.13 6.05
CA GLU A 160 18.47 -0.82 6.20
C GLU A 160 17.76 0.36 5.51
N ASN A 161 17.03 1.17 6.28
CA ASN A 161 16.37 2.43 5.85
C ASN A 161 15.36 2.30 4.70
N ARG A 162 14.82 1.12 4.43
CA ARG A 162 13.74 0.99 3.45
C ARG A 162 12.40 1.35 4.08
N ILE A 163 11.66 2.22 3.39
CA ILE A 163 10.27 2.51 3.73
C ILE A 163 9.42 1.30 3.32
N THR A 164 8.79 0.68 4.30
CA THR A 164 7.96 -0.52 4.11
C THR A 164 6.51 -0.22 4.46
N VAL A 165 5.59 -0.80 3.71
CA VAL A 165 4.16 -0.77 4.04
C VAL A 165 3.81 -2.04 4.80
N PHE A 166 3.40 -1.89 6.03
CA PHE A 166 2.96 -2.99 6.88
C PHE A 166 1.45 -3.16 6.82
N VAL A 167 1.01 -4.39 6.77
CA VAL A 167 -0.41 -4.78 6.90
C VAL A 167 -0.57 -5.52 8.21
N ASN A 168 -1.23 -4.91 9.16
CA ASN A 168 -1.45 -5.42 10.51
C ASN A 168 -2.89 -5.89 10.65
N CYS A 169 -3.10 -7.17 11.01
CA CYS A 169 -4.42 -7.75 11.18
C CYS A 169 -4.60 -8.24 12.62
N LYS A 170 -5.80 -8.04 13.17
CA LYS A 170 -6.19 -8.63 14.45
C LYS A 170 -6.40 -10.13 14.28
N ILE A 171 -5.98 -10.88 15.29
CA ILE A 171 -6.28 -12.30 15.44
C ILE A 171 -7.24 -12.41 16.62
N HIS A 172 -8.47 -12.83 16.36
CA HIS A 172 -9.47 -13.05 17.39
C HIS A 172 -9.45 -14.52 17.84
N ASP A 173 -9.65 -14.73 19.11
CA ASP A 173 -9.84 -16.07 19.63
C ASP A 173 -11.22 -16.66 19.25
N GLU A 174 -11.57 -17.84 19.78
CA GLU A 174 -12.87 -18.48 19.50
C GLU A 174 -14.06 -17.73 20.09
N SER A 175 -13.84 -16.85 21.08
CA SER A 175 -14.87 -16.00 21.68
C SER A 175 -15.12 -14.71 20.89
N GLY A 176 -14.22 -14.40 19.95
CA GLY A 176 -14.25 -13.17 19.16
C GLY A 176 -13.55 -11.99 19.82
N GLU A 177 -12.77 -12.23 20.89
CA GLU A 177 -11.92 -11.24 21.56
C GLU A 177 -10.50 -11.22 21.02
#